data_7ef162577f5320dc2d15cc4b67d26857
#
_entry.id   7ef162577f5320dc2d15cc4b67d26857
#
_cell.length_a   1.000
_cell.length_b   1.000
_cell.length_c   1.000
_cell.angle_alpha   90.00
_cell.angle_beta   90.00
_cell.angle_gamma   90.00
#
_symmetry.space_group_name_H-M   'P 1'
#
loop_
_entity.id
_entity.type
_entity.pdbx_description
1 polymer ?
#
loop_
_entity_poly.entity_id
_entity_poly.type
_entity_poly.pdbx_seq_one_letter_code
_entity_poly.pdbx_strand_id
1 'polypeptide(L)'
;DHLLWHHAAHTVDLFAYQAGSPIVKANAIQGPIHPTLGIAMDMSIQLKAASGAICTLSLCFNNDGPLCTFFRYIGDSATYIARYDDLFNGKDEKIDVSQVDVSMNGIELQDREFFAAIKEGREPNSSVAQVFNCYQVLHDLEQQLNA
;
A
#
# COMPACT_ATOMS: atom_id res chain seq x y z
N ASP A 1 -14.84 8.66 6.15
CA ASP A 1 -13.49 8.06 6.17
C ASP A 1 -12.60 8.79 5.17
N HIS A 2 -11.39 9.08 5.57
CA HIS A 2 -10.43 9.84 4.77
C HIS A 2 -9.62 8.89 3.88
N LEU A 3 -9.40 9.24 2.60
CA LEU A 3 -8.60 8.43 1.65
C LEU A 3 -7.23 8.02 2.22
N LEU A 4 -6.57 8.97 2.91
CA LEU A 4 -5.25 8.75 3.48
C LEU A 4 -5.24 7.61 4.50
N TRP A 5 -6.10 7.67 5.51
CA TRP A 5 -6.11 6.70 6.61
C TRP A 5 -6.80 5.39 6.27
N HIS A 6 -7.75 5.41 5.35
CA HIS A 6 -8.52 4.21 5.00
C HIS A 6 -7.89 3.39 3.87
N HIS A 7 -7.37 4.05 2.83
CA HIS A 7 -6.83 3.34 1.66
C HIS A 7 -5.32 3.48 1.51
N ALA A 8 -4.77 4.69 1.66
CA ALA A 8 -3.34 4.90 1.46
C ALA A 8 -2.50 4.13 2.48
N ALA A 9 -2.99 3.95 3.70
CA ALA A 9 -2.29 3.22 4.76
C ALA A 9 -1.78 1.85 4.31
N HIS A 10 -2.63 1.08 3.63
CA HIS A 10 -2.26 -0.24 3.11
C HIS A 10 -1.10 -0.19 2.10
N THR A 11 -1.12 0.79 1.19
CA THR A 11 -0.08 0.91 0.16
C THR A 11 1.20 1.54 0.70
N VAL A 12 1.09 2.47 1.65
CA VAL A 12 2.26 3.08 2.31
C VAL A 12 3.03 2.01 3.10
N ASP A 13 2.33 1.17 3.85
CA ASP A 13 2.93 0.05 4.58
C ASP A 13 3.53 -0.99 3.63
N LEU A 14 2.77 -1.41 2.61
CA LEU A 14 3.25 -2.33 1.58
C LEU A 14 4.53 -1.82 0.90
N PHE A 15 4.60 -0.53 0.58
CA PHE A 15 5.79 0.05 -0.03
C PHE A 15 7.00 0.00 0.90
N ALA A 16 6.84 0.34 2.19
CA ALA A 16 7.93 0.24 3.16
C ALA A 16 8.42 -1.20 3.32
N TYR A 17 7.48 -2.16 3.40
CA TYR A 17 7.78 -3.58 3.46
C TYR A 17 8.57 -4.06 2.24
N GLN A 18 8.12 -3.75 1.03
CA GLN A 18 8.77 -4.17 -0.23
C GLN A 18 10.11 -3.46 -0.47
N ALA A 19 10.24 -2.21 -0.06
CA ALA A 19 11.49 -1.45 -0.14
C ALA A 19 12.55 -1.95 0.86
N GLY A 20 12.16 -2.77 1.85
CA GLY A 20 13.03 -3.29 2.91
C GLY A 20 13.67 -2.19 3.75
N SER A 21 13.08 -1.00 3.79
CA SER A 21 13.65 0.16 4.49
C SER A 21 12.57 1.21 4.79
N PRO A 22 12.77 2.04 5.85
CA PRO A 22 11.79 3.05 6.22
C PRO A 22 11.61 4.12 5.14
N ILE A 23 10.43 4.72 5.10
CA ILE A 23 10.13 5.89 4.28
C ILE A 23 10.78 7.11 4.93
N VAL A 24 11.56 7.85 4.16
CA VAL A 24 12.33 9.02 4.61
C VAL A 24 11.83 10.34 4.01
N LYS A 25 10.98 10.27 2.97
CA LYS A 25 10.36 11.46 2.40
C LYS A 25 8.98 11.09 1.85
N ALA A 26 8.00 11.93 2.15
CA ALA A 26 6.65 11.79 1.66
C ALA A 26 6.07 13.17 1.28
N ASN A 27 5.20 13.18 0.26
CA ASN A 27 4.46 14.36 -0.16
C ASN A 27 3.09 13.92 -0.69
N ALA A 28 2.04 14.70 -0.40
CA ALA A 28 0.69 14.42 -0.86
C ALA A 28 0.03 15.67 -1.43
N ILE A 29 -0.83 15.45 -2.42
CA ILE A 29 -1.74 16.45 -2.97
C ILE A 29 -3.12 15.79 -3.03
N GLN A 30 -4.15 16.51 -2.61
CA GLN A 30 -5.54 16.06 -2.71
C GLN A 30 -6.35 16.99 -3.59
N GLY A 31 -7.42 16.45 -4.17
CA GLY A 31 -8.42 17.21 -4.90
C GLY A 31 -9.33 18.02 -3.99
N PRO A 32 -10.35 18.66 -4.56
CA PRO A 32 -11.27 19.48 -3.79
C PRO A 32 -12.09 18.64 -2.79
N ILE A 33 -12.44 19.26 -1.68
CA ILE A 33 -13.32 18.64 -0.68
C ILE A 33 -14.73 18.49 -1.28
N HIS A 34 -15.26 17.29 -1.23
CA HIS A 34 -16.61 17.00 -1.70
C HIS A 34 -17.64 17.72 -0.79
N PRO A 35 -18.56 18.53 -1.37
CA PRO A 35 -19.40 19.42 -0.58
C PRO A 35 -20.35 18.73 0.39
N THR A 36 -20.75 17.50 0.09
CA THR A 36 -21.68 16.72 0.95
C THR A 36 -20.94 15.78 1.89
N LEU A 37 -19.82 15.18 1.43
CA LEU A 37 -19.10 14.16 2.20
C LEU A 37 -18.02 14.75 3.12
N GLY A 38 -17.59 15.98 2.85
CA GLY A 38 -16.58 16.66 3.67
C GLY A 38 -15.16 16.08 3.56
N ILE A 39 -14.90 15.27 2.52
CA ILE A 39 -13.59 14.63 2.27
C ILE A 39 -13.15 14.87 0.83
N ALA A 40 -11.84 14.84 0.58
CA ALA A 40 -11.33 14.76 -0.79
C ALA A 40 -11.61 13.36 -1.37
N MET A 41 -12.02 13.32 -2.64
CA MET A 41 -12.36 12.08 -3.34
C MET A 41 -11.20 11.54 -4.17
N ASP A 42 -10.12 12.28 -4.28
CA ASP A 42 -8.92 11.93 -5.03
C ASP A 42 -7.66 12.45 -4.32
N MET A 43 -6.59 11.69 -4.45
CA MET A 43 -5.31 12.01 -3.80
C MET A 43 -4.15 11.40 -4.59
N SER A 44 -3.04 12.11 -4.65
CA SER A 44 -1.76 11.61 -5.17
C SER A 44 -0.68 11.73 -4.11
N ILE A 45 0.07 10.65 -3.89
CA ILE A 45 1.13 10.57 -2.88
C ILE A 45 2.42 10.14 -3.55
N GLN A 46 3.53 10.77 -3.17
CA GLN A 46 4.88 10.38 -3.55
C GLN A 46 5.67 10.01 -2.30
N LEU A 47 6.32 8.86 -2.33
CA LEU A 47 7.13 8.33 -1.23
C LEU A 47 8.54 8.03 -1.71
N LYS A 48 9.52 8.19 -0.80
CA LYS A 48 10.91 7.75 -1.01
C LYS A 48 11.36 6.97 0.22
N ALA A 49 11.87 5.77 0.00
CA ALA A 49 12.48 4.94 1.03
C ALA A 49 13.97 5.24 1.19
N ALA A 50 14.55 4.88 2.33
CA ALA A 50 15.99 5.04 2.61
C ALA A 50 16.86 4.23 1.64
N SER A 51 16.36 3.11 1.11
CA SER A 51 17.01 2.32 0.04
C SER A 51 17.14 3.07 -1.28
N GLY A 52 16.46 4.20 -1.45
CA GLY A 52 16.39 4.97 -2.70
C GLY A 52 15.16 4.63 -3.56
N ALA A 53 14.39 3.59 -3.24
CA ALA A 53 13.15 3.27 -3.93
C ALA A 53 12.15 4.42 -3.83
N ILE A 54 11.38 4.64 -4.90
CA ILE A 54 10.31 5.64 -4.95
C ILE A 54 8.97 4.97 -5.27
N CYS A 55 7.89 5.53 -4.74
CA CYS A 55 6.53 5.14 -5.07
C CYS A 55 5.72 6.37 -5.48
N THR A 56 4.88 6.21 -6.48
CA THR A 56 3.80 7.15 -6.81
C THR A 56 2.49 6.41 -6.66
N LEU A 57 1.65 6.87 -5.75
CA LEU A 57 0.35 6.30 -5.45
C LEU A 57 -0.74 7.29 -5.87
N SER A 58 -1.70 6.83 -6.65
CA SER A 58 -2.90 7.60 -7.00
C SER A 58 -4.13 6.87 -6.47
N LEU A 59 -4.97 7.58 -5.74
CA LEU A 59 -6.21 7.10 -5.14
C LEU A 59 -7.37 7.95 -5.63
N CYS A 60 -8.48 7.32 -5.99
CA CYS A 60 -9.68 8.03 -6.41
C CYS A 60 -10.93 7.25 -6.02
N PHE A 61 -11.88 7.93 -5.35
CA PHE A 61 -13.22 7.42 -5.07
C PHE A 61 -14.26 7.84 -6.14
N ASN A 62 -13.89 8.74 -7.07
CA ASN A 62 -14.77 9.21 -8.15
C ASN A 62 -14.73 8.27 -9.38
N ASN A 63 -14.43 7.01 -9.19
CA ASN A 63 -14.35 6.06 -10.30
C ASN A 63 -15.76 5.69 -10.81
N ASP A 64 -15.96 5.81 -12.10
CA ASP A 64 -17.14 5.31 -12.82
C ASP A 64 -16.72 4.05 -13.60
N GLY A 65 -17.04 2.90 -13.04
CA GLY A 65 -16.68 1.60 -13.61
C GLY A 65 -16.23 0.60 -12.54
N PRO A 66 -15.71 -0.56 -12.95
CA PRO A 66 -15.25 -1.57 -12.01
C PRO A 66 -14.09 -1.02 -11.17
N LEU A 67 -14.09 -1.37 -9.89
CA LEU A 67 -12.95 -1.09 -9.01
C LEU A 67 -11.71 -1.71 -9.63
N CYS A 68 -10.61 -0.94 -9.66
CA CYS A 68 -9.35 -1.40 -10.19
C CYS A 68 -8.23 -1.05 -9.21
N THR A 69 -7.48 -2.06 -8.81
CA THR A 69 -6.22 -1.88 -8.09
C THR A 69 -5.13 -2.59 -8.88
N PHE A 70 -4.10 -1.86 -9.23
CA PHE A 70 -2.92 -2.47 -9.83
C PHE A 70 -1.65 -1.83 -9.27
N PHE A 71 -0.60 -2.63 -9.18
CA PHE A 71 0.73 -2.19 -8.81
C PHE A 71 1.70 -2.48 -9.94
N ARG A 72 2.52 -1.50 -10.29
CA ARG A 72 3.61 -1.70 -11.24
C ARG A 72 4.94 -1.52 -10.52
N TYR A 73 5.72 -2.58 -10.51
CA TYR A 73 7.05 -2.62 -9.93
C TYR A 73 8.08 -2.53 -11.04
N ILE A 74 8.95 -1.53 -10.97
CA ILE A 74 10.01 -1.31 -11.96
C ILE A 74 11.34 -1.36 -11.23
N GLY A 75 12.14 -2.37 -11.53
CA GLY A 75 13.47 -2.56 -10.98
C GLY A 75 14.51 -2.72 -12.08
N ASP A 76 15.78 -2.76 -11.69
CA ASP A 76 16.90 -2.88 -12.62
C ASP A 76 16.90 -4.20 -13.40
N SER A 77 16.36 -5.26 -12.79
CA SER A 77 16.38 -6.62 -13.39
C SER A 77 15.09 -6.95 -14.11
N ALA A 78 13.95 -6.43 -13.70
CA ALA A 78 12.65 -6.77 -14.25
C ALA A 78 11.56 -5.75 -13.92
N THR A 79 10.46 -5.84 -14.66
CA THR A 79 9.20 -5.13 -14.36
C THR A 79 8.11 -6.16 -14.13
N TYR A 80 7.31 -5.95 -13.08
CA TYR A 80 6.14 -6.75 -12.75
C TYR A 80 4.90 -5.87 -12.62
N ILE A 81 3.75 -6.43 -12.98
CA ILE A 81 2.45 -5.77 -12.84
C ILE A 81 1.53 -6.73 -12.10
N ALA A 82 1.11 -6.35 -10.89
CA ALA A 82 0.10 -7.08 -10.13
C ALA A 82 -1.27 -6.42 -10.36
N ARG A 83 -2.25 -7.20 -10.81
CA ARG A 83 -3.66 -6.79 -11.01
C ARG A 83 -4.53 -7.79 -10.26
N TYR A 84 -5.03 -7.41 -9.08
CA TYR A 84 -5.70 -8.33 -8.17
C TYR A 84 -4.85 -9.59 -7.91
N ASP A 85 -5.36 -10.76 -8.27
CA ASP A 85 -4.71 -12.05 -8.06
C ASP A 85 -3.77 -12.46 -9.22
N ASP A 86 -3.67 -11.64 -10.26
CA ASP A 86 -2.86 -11.89 -11.44
C ASP A 86 -1.55 -11.12 -11.41
N LEU A 87 -0.47 -11.82 -11.79
CA LEU A 87 0.86 -11.24 -11.96
C LEU A 87 1.27 -11.29 -13.43
N PHE A 88 1.81 -10.20 -13.94
CA PHE A 88 2.32 -10.07 -15.30
C PHE A 88 3.77 -9.59 -15.29
N ASN A 89 4.54 -9.94 -16.33
CA ASN A 89 5.84 -9.34 -16.57
C ASN A 89 5.73 -7.97 -17.26
N GLY A 90 6.86 -7.31 -17.53
CA GLY A 90 6.91 -6.00 -18.16
C GLY A 90 6.42 -5.97 -19.64
N LYS A 91 6.19 -7.12 -20.24
CA LYS A 91 5.62 -7.28 -21.59
C LYS A 91 4.13 -7.60 -21.59
N ASP A 92 3.50 -7.53 -20.43
CA ASP A 92 2.07 -7.86 -20.20
C ASP A 92 1.77 -9.38 -20.42
N GLU A 93 2.77 -10.24 -20.28
CA GLU A 93 2.61 -11.69 -20.32
C GLU A 93 2.30 -12.19 -18.89
N LYS A 94 1.24 -12.99 -18.75
CA LYS A 94 0.81 -13.53 -17.45
C LYS A 94 1.84 -14.53 -16.91
N ILE A 95 2.21 -14.36 -15.66
CA ILE A 95 3.09 -15.27 -14.91
C ILE A 95 2.21 -16.29 -14.17
N ASP A 96 2.55 -17.58 -14.29
CA ASP A 96 1.87 -18.62 -13.53
C ASP A 96 2.27 -18.55 -12.06
N VAL A 97 1.31 -18.24 -11.21
CA VAL A 97 1.44 -18.17 -9.74
C VAL A 97 0.64 -19.28 -9.05
N SER A 98 0.18 -20.28 -9.79
CA SER A 98 -0.65 -21.38 -9.26
C SER A 98 0.04 -22.20 -8.17
N GLN A 99 1.37 -22.15 -8.11
CA GLN A 99 2.18 -22.85 -7.10
C GLN A 99 2.48 -21.98 -5.86
N VAL A 100 2.03 -20.72 -5.85
CA VAL A 100 2.20 -19.84 -4.70
C VAL A 100 1.02 -20.05 -3.76
N ASP A 101 1.32 -20.37 -2.49
CA ASP A 101 0.29 -20.48 -1.46
C ASP A 101 -0.18 -19.07 -1.09
N VAL A 102 -1.27 -18.64 -1.72
CA VAL A 102 -1.89 -17.35 -1.47
C VAL A 102 -3.32 -17.57 -1.01
N SER A 103 -3.71 -16.86 0.04
CA SER A 103 -5.12 -16.80 0.44
C SER A 103 -5.86 -15.78 -0.43
N MET A 104 -7.03 -16.14 -0.89
CA MET A 104 -7.89 -15.30 -1.76
C MET A 104 -8.18 -13.91 -1.19
N ASN A 105 -8.12 -13.71 0.12
CA ASN A 105 -8.42 -12.43 0.76
C ASN A 105 -7.39 -11.97 1.80
N GLY A 106 -6.31 -12.69 2.00
CA GLY A 106 -5.29 -12.38 3.00
C GLY A 106 -5.70 -12.53 4.47
N ILE A 107 -7.00 -12.59 4.78
CA ILE A 107 -7.50 -12.67 6.18
C ILE A 107 -7.06 -13.99 6.82
N GLU A 108 -7.16 -15.08 6.10
CA GLU A 108 -6.73 -16.39 6.61
C GLU A 108 -5.22 -16.39 6.93
N LEU A 109 -4.39 -15.79 6.10
CA LEU A 109 -2.95 -15.70 6.34
C LEU A 109 -2.64 -14.81 7.56
N GLN A 110 -3.37 -13.70 7.71
CA GLN A 110 -3.28 -12.82 8.87
C GLN A 110 -3.64 -13.56 10.16
N ASP A 111 -4.74 -14.30 10.17
CA ASP A 111 -5.18 -15.05 11.35
C ASP A 111 -4.20 -16.18 11.69
N ARG A 112 -3.72 -16.91 10.69
CA ARG A 112 -2.70 -17.96 10.88
C ARG A 112 -1.42 -17.39 11.49
N GLU A 113 -0.94 -16.26 11.01
CA GLU A 113 0.23 -15.58 11.54
C GLU A 113 0.01 -15.12 12.99
N PHE A 114 -1.15 -14.53 13.28
CA PHE A 114 -1.50 -14.09 14.63
C PHE A 114 -1.51 -15.26 15.64
N PHE A 115 -2.18 -16.37 15.30
CA PHE A 115 -2.23 -17.54 16.17
C PHE A 115 -0.86 -18.24 16.30
N ALA A 116 -0.06 -18.28 15.24
CA ALA A 116 1.29 -18.81 15.30
C ALA A 116 2.16 -17.99 16.23
N ALA A 117 2.11 -16.66 16.11
CA ALA A 117 2.86 -15.76 17.01
C ALA A 117 2.51 -15.95 18.48
N ILE A 118 1.21 -16.07 18.80
CA ILE A 118 0.78 -16.36 20.18
C ILE A 118 1.34 -17.71 20.68
N LYS A 119 1.22 -18.76 19.86
CA LYS A 119 1.67 -20.10 20.21
C LYS A 119 3.19 -20.19 20.43
N GLU A 120 3.94 -19.45 19.63
CA GLU A 120 5.39 -19.42 19.62
C GLU A 120 5.97 -18.37 20.59
N GLY A 121 5.15 -17.52 21.19
CA GLY A 121 5.57 -16.44 22.08
C GLY A 121 6.44 -15.38 21.40
N ARG A 122 6.22 -15.12 20.13
CA ARG A 122 6.96 -14.12 19.34
C ARG A 122 6.10 -12.96 18.92
N GLU A 123 6.73 -11.89 18.48
CA GLU A 123 6.05 -10.77 17.83
C GLU A 123 5.46 -11.21 16.46
N PRO A 124 4.19 -10.89 16.16
CA PRO A 124 3.62 -11.17 14.86
C PRO A 124 4.18 -10.23 13.77
N ASN A 125 4.14 -10.67 12.52
CA ASN A 125 4.38 -9.78 11.39
C ASN A 125 3.34 -8.66 11.39
N SER A 126 3.72 -7.49 10.92
CA SER A 126 2.87 -6.27 10.94
C SER A 126 2.40 -5.88 12.35
N SER A 127 3.24 -6.12 13.36
CA SER A 127 2.98 -5.63 14.71
C SER A 127 2.94 -4.11 14.77
N VAL A 128 2.38 -3.56 15.84
CA VAL A 128 2.33 -2.10 16.06
C VAL A 128 3.72 -1.47 15.98
N ALA A 129 4.75 -2.12 16.51
CA ALA A 129 6.12 -1.62 16.44
C ALA A 129 6.65 -1.57 15.00
N GLN A 130 6.35 -2.59 14.20
CA GLN A 130 6.81 -2.69 12.81
C GLN A 130 6.11 -1.67 11.89
N VAL A 131 4.82 -1.42 12.09
CA VAL A 131 4.04 -0.49 11.25
C VAL A 131 4.09 0.96 11.75
N PHE A 132 4.73 1.24 12.88
CA PHE A 132 4.71 2.57 13.50
C PHE A 132 5.26 3.66 12.57
N ASN A 133 6.32 3.38 11.82
CA ASN A 133 6.85 4.33 10.82
C ASN A 133 5.80 4.68 9.74
N CYS A 134 5.00 3.72 9.30
CA CYS A 134 3.91 3.97 8.36
C CYS A 134 2.91 5.00 8.95
N TYR A 135 2.50 4.80 10.20
CA TYR A 135 1.59 5.74 10.87
C TYR A 135 2.17 7.15 11.04
N GLN A 136 3.48 7.27 11.31
CA GLN A 136 4.15 8.57 11.35
C GLN A 136 4.12 9.26 9.97
N VAL A 137 4.40 8.52 8.90
CA VAL A 137 4.33 9.05 7.53
C VAL A 137 2.92 9.52 7.19
N LEU A 138 1.89 8.75 7.55
CA LEU A 138 0.49 9.14 7.33
C LEU A 138 0.12 10.41 8.11
N HIS A 139 0.57 10.52 9.36
CA HIS A 139 0.37 11.72 10.16
C HIS A 139 1.04 12.96 9.52
N ASP A 140 2.28 12.84 9.07
CA ASP A 140 3.01 13.93 8.44
C ASP A 140 2.33 14.37 7.13
N LEU A 141 1.84 13.41 6.33
CA LEU A 141 1.07 13.69 5.13
C LEU A 141 -0.25 14.42 5.45
N GLU A 142 -0.96 14.00 6.50
CA GLU A 142 -2.18 14.68 6.94
C GLU A 142 -1.91 16.12 7.36
N GLN A 143 -0.81 16.38 8.08
CA GLN A 143 -0.41 17.75 8.44
C GLN A 143 -0.12 18.60 7.20
N GLN A 144 0.53 18.03 6.17
CA GLN A 144 0.77 18.73 4.90
C GLN A 144 -0.53 19.07 4.16
N LEU A 145 -1.52 18.18 4.18
CA LEU A 145 -2.80 18.37 3.48
C LEU A 145 -3.70 19.40 4.19
N ASN A 146 -3.49 19.63 5.46
CA ASN A 146 -4.26 20.58 6.28
C ASN A 146 -3.57 21.95 6.43
N ALA A 147 -2.35 22.13 5.92
CA ALA A 147 -1.61 23.39 5.98
C ALA A 147 -2.00 24.33 4.83
#